data_22eb20a45be81d183346eb3565a6325f
#
_entry.id   22eb20a45be81d183346eb3565a6325f
#
_cell.length_a   1.000
_cell.length_b   1.000
_cell.length_c   1.000
_cell.angle_alpha   90.00
_cell.angle_beta   90.00
_cell.angle_gamma   90.00
#
_symmetry.space_group_name_H-M   'P 1'
#
loop_
_entity.id
_entity.type
_entity.pdbx_description
1 polymer ?
#
loop_
_entity_poly.entity_id
_entity_poly.type
_entity_poly.pdbx_seq_one_letter_code
_entity_poly.pdbx_strand_id
1 'polypeptide(L)'
;ALLEQLLLHGRVVTVDALHTQRRTAETILACGADYLMPVKGNQPQLLEDIQTLFDRPQGLADTMTASCSFDLGHGRYEYRRLTTSTALVGYSDWPGLRQVFCLERLICVRKTGEQRVERVYGVTSLSPQRATAEDLLRMTREHWHVENKSHWVRDVTFDEDRSQVRRGHIPEVMAALRNTAIGLMRAAGYQGTAATCRLFAAQPHKALALLGAYAEN
;
A
#
# COMPACT_ATOMS: atom_id res chain seq x y z
N ALA A 1 -17.93 2.81 10.97
CA ALA A 1 -17.07 1.99 10.09
C ALA A 1 -15.74 1.68 10.77
N LEU A 2 -14.92 0.75 10.21
CA LEU A 2 -13.63 0.36 10.82
C LEU A 2 -12.70 1.56 11.02
N LEU A 3 -12.61 2.45 10.04
CA LEU A 3 -11.74 3.64 10.10
C LEU A 3 -12.04 4.57 11.28
N GLU A 4 -13.31 4.69 11.67
CA GLU A 4 -13.74 5.54 12.81
C GLU A 4 -13.30 4.97 14.16
N GLN A 5 -12.95 3.69 14.23
CA GLN A 5 -12.49 3.01 15.45
C GLN A 5 -10.97 3.05 15.62
N LEU A 6 -10.25 3.55 14.61
CA LEU A 6 -8.78 3.61 14.60
C LEU A 6 -8.28 5.00 15.00
N LEU A 7 -7.13 5.06 15.66
CA LEU A 7 -6.42 6.30 15.98
C LEU A 7 -5.68 6.80 14.73
N LEU A 8 -6.40 7.46 13.84
CA LEU A 8 -5.88 7.89 12.52
C LEU A 8 -5.35 9.32 12.51
N HIS A 9 -5.62 10.13 13.52
CA HIS A 9 -5.19 11.54 13.56
C HIS A 9 -3.70 11.71 13.25
N GLY A 10 -3.39 12.56 12.27
CA GLY A 10 -2.02 12.83 11.81
C GLY A 10 -1.36 11.68 11.03
N ARG A 11 -2.09 10.61 10.70
CA ARG A 11 -1.61 9.47 9.89
C ARG A 11 -1.95 9.66 8.43
N VAL A 12 -1.23 8.92 7.57
CA VAL A 12 -1.56 8.79 6.14
C VAL A 12 -2.13 7.39 5.91
N VAL A 13 -3.34 7.34 5.37
CA VAL A 13 -4.04 6.09 5.04
C VAL A 13 -3.84 5.81 3.55
N THR A 14 -3.24 4.68 3.24
CA THR A 14 -3.15 4.17 1.87
C THR A 14 -4.19 3.08 1.67
N VAL A 15 -4.84 3.07 0.52
CA VAL A 15 -5.88 2.09 0.17
C VAL A 15 -5.70 1.58 -1.25
N ASP A 16 -6.32 0.46 -1.57
CA ASP A 16 -6.44 -0.04 -2.94
C ASP A 16 -7.46 0.77 -3.74
N ALA A 17 -7.37 0.69 -5.08
CA ALA A 17 -8.28 1.36 -5.98
C ALA A 17 -9.75 1.01 -5.73
N LEU A 18 -10.07 -0.22 -5.29
CA LEU A 18 -11.43 -0.62 -4.91
C LEU A 18 -12.02 0.29 -3.81
N HIS A 19 -11.18 0.71 -2.87
CA HIS A 19 -11.55 1.56 -1.74
C HIS A 19 -11.39 3.06 -2.03
N THR A 20 -10.94 3.43 -3.23
CA THR A 20 -10.89 4.83 -3.68
C THR A 20 -12.31 5.30 -4.01
N GLN A 21 -13.00 5.74 -2.95
CA GLN A 21 -14.37 6.23 -2.96
C GLN A 21 -14.43 7.58 -2.23
N ARG A 22 -15.31 8.48 -2.69
CA ARG A 22 -15.50 9.80 -2.07
C ARG A 22 -15.78 9.69 -0.56
N ARG A 23 -16.70 8.80 -0.19
CA ARG A 23 -17.05 8.54 1.22
C ARG A 23 -15.85 8.05 2.05
N THR A 24 -14.97 7.24 1.47
CA THR A 24 -13.75 6.79 2.14
C THR A 24 -12.81 7.96 2.40
N ALA A 25 -12.61 8.83 1.40
CA ALA A 25 -11.80 10.05 1.53
C ALA A 25 -12.36 10.98 2.62
N GLU A 26 -13.67 11.24 2.60
CA GLU A 26 -14.37 12.05 3.61
C GLU A 26 -14.20 11.48 5.02
N THR A 27 -14.36 10.16 5.18
CA THR A 27 -14.20 9.49 6.48
C THR A 27 -12.77 9.63 7.01
N ILE A 28 -11.75 9.44 6.15
CA ILE A 28 -10.34 9.58 6.54
C ILE A 28 -10.06 11.01 6.99
N LEU A 29 -10.52 12.01 6.24
CA LEU A 29 -10.35 13.41 6.58
C LEU A 29 -11.08 13.79 7.87
N ALA A 30 -12.30 13.28 8.08
CA ALA A 30 -13.06 13.48 9.32
C ALA A 30 -12.35 12.90 10.55
N CYS A 31 -11.55 11.83 10.38
CA CYS A 31 -10.69 11.27 11.44
C CYS A 31 -9.39 12.08 11.66
N GLY A 32 -9.20 13.22 10.99
CA GLY A 32 -7.98 14.04 11.07
C GLY A 32 -6.75 13.38 10.45
N ALA A 33 -6.96 12.48 9.47
CA ALA A 33 -5.92 11.78 8.73
C ALA A 33 -5.85 12.29 7.29
N ASP A 34 -4.75 11.96 6.62
CA ASP A 34 -4.57 12.16 5.19
C ASP A 34 -4.72 10.85 4.43
N TYR A 35 -4.94 10.93 3.14
CA TYR A 35 -5.02 9.76 2.27
C TYR A 35 -4.02 9.83 1.11
N LEU A 36 -3.63 8.65 0.62
CA LEU A 36 -2.96 8.41 -0.65
C LEU A 36 -3.68 7.25 -1.35
N MET A 37 -4.37 7.55 -2.47
CA MET A 37 -5.30 6.63 -3.12
C MET A 37 -4.98 6.48 -4.61
N PRO A 38 -4.77 5.25 -5.12
CA PRO A 38 -4.71 5.01 -6.56
C PRO A 38 -6.10 5.16 -7.18
N VAL A 39 -6.17 5.74 -8.36
CA VAL A 39 -7.41 5.94 -9.13
C VAL A 39 -7.42 5.00 -10.33
N LYS A 40 -8.52 4.27 -10.50
CA LYS A 40 -8.77 3.36 -11.63
C LYS A 40 -10.17 3.60 -12.21
N GLY A 41 -10.64 2.70 -13.08
CA GLY A 41 -11.92 2.80 -13.77
C GLY A 41 -13.18 2.87 -12.88
N ASN A 42 -13.06 2.62 -11.57
CA ASN A 42 -14.14 2.85 -10.60
C ASN A 42 -14.41 4.35 -10.34
N GLN A 43 -13.50 5.24 -10.76
CA GLN A 43 -13.65 6.70 -10.75
C GLN A 43 -13.31 7.25 -12.15
N PRO A 44 -14.15 7.01 -13.17
CA PRO A 44 -13.79 7.21 -14.57
C PRO A 44 -13.48 8.66 -14.91
N GLN A 45 -14.30 9.61 -14.46
CA GLN A 45 -14.10 11.03 -14.74
C GLN A 45 -12.80 11.55 -14.10
N LEU A 46 -12.56 11.22 -12.82
CA LEU A 46 -11.34 11.61 -12.12
C LEU A 46 -10.11 11.01 -12.79
N LEU A 47 -10.20 9.76 -13.24
CA LEU A 47 -9.12 9.09 -13.97
C LEU A 47 -8.81 9.80 -15.28
N GLU A 48 -9.84 10.13 -16.07
CA GLU A 48 -9.69 10.84 -17.35
C GLU A 48 -9.05 12.22 -17.15
N ASP A 49 -9.51 12.96 -16.15
CA ASP A 49 -8.94 14.28 -15.81
C ASP A 49 -7.44 14.18 -15.48
N ILE A 50 -7.06 13.18 -14.65
CA ILE A 50 -5.66 12.95 -14.29
C ILE A 50 -4.85 12.50 -15.50
N GLN A 51 -5.36 11.58 -16.32
CA GLN A 51 -4.69 11.12 -17.54
C GLN A 51 -4.45 12.26 -18.50
N THR A 52 -5.48 13.07 -18.77
CA THR A 52 -5.38 14.24 -19.67
C THR A 52 -4.31 15.21 -19.17
N LEU A 53 -4.25 15.47 -17.88
CA LEU A 53 -3.25 16.35 -17.28
C LEU A 53 -1.82 15.86 -17.52
N PHE A 54 -1.54 14.56 -17.30
CA PHE A 54 -0.18 14.02 -17.45
C PHE A 54 0.19 13.68 -18.89
N ASP A 55 -0.77 13.37 -19.75
CA ASP A 55 -0.53 13.11 -21.18
C ASP A 55 -0.34 14.41 -21.99
N ARG A 56 -0.91 15.53 -21.53
CA ARG A 56 -0.84 16.84 -22.18
C ARG A 56 -0.46 17.96 -21.21
N PRO A 57 0.78 17.96 -20.68
CA PRO A 57 1.21 18.89 -19.62
C PRO A 57 1.44 20.34 -20.10
N GLN A 58 1.03 20.70 -21.31
CA GLN A 58 1.31 22.02 -21.90
C GLN A 58 0.77 23.15 -21.01
N GLY A 59 1.67 24.07 -20.64
CA GLY A 59 1.33 25.21 -19.77
C GLY A 59 1.19 24.90 -18.28
N LEU A 60 1.41 23.65 -17.85
CA LEU A 60 1.24 23.23 -16.46
C LEU A 60 2.55 22.77 -15.78
N ALA A 61 3.68 22.97 -16.45
CA ALA A 61 4.99 22.54 -15.95
C ALA A 61 5.31 23.06 -14.53
N ASP A 62 4.96 24.31 -14.24
CA ASP A 62 5.19 24.96 -12.96
C ASP A 62 4.37 24.33 -11.81
N THR A 63 3.33 23.57 -12.13
CA THR A 63 2.51 22.84 -11.14
C THR A 63 3.03 21.44 -10.87
N MET A 64 4.07 21.00 -11.57
CA MET A 64 4.55 19.62 -11.57
C MET A 64 5.90 19.50 -10.88
N THR A 65 6.03 18.46 -10.07
CA THR A 65 7.31 18.00 -9.53
C THR A 65 7.46 16.50 -9.74
N ALA A 66 8.68 16.00 -9.84
CA ALA A 66 8.92 14.58 -10.05
C ALA A 66 10.06 14.05 -9.19
N SER A 67 9.96 12.78 -8.82
CA SER A 67 11.04 12.02 -8.19
C SER A 67 11.18 10.66 -8.87
N CYS A 68 12.40 10.12 -8.84
CA CYS A 68 12.74 8.85 -9.46
C CYS A 68 13.42 7.91 -8.47
N SER A 69 13.23 6.61 -8.67
CA SER A 69 14.01 5.57 -7.99
C SER A 69 14.39 4.46 -8.95
N PHE A 70 15.52 3.83 -8.67
CA PHE A 70 16.01 2.69 -9.43
C PHE A 70 16.30 1.54 -8.49
N ASP A 71 15.79 0.35 -8.80
CA ASP A 71 16.01 -0.87 -8.04
C ASP A 71 16.55 -1.98 -8.95
N LEU A 72 17.49 -2.73 -8.38
CA LEU A 72 18.03 -3.95 -8.98
C LEU A 72 17.73 -5.13 -8.06
N GLY A 73 16.95 -6.07 -8.51
CA GLY A 73 16.61 -7.25 -7.70
C GLY A 73 15.80 -8.28 -8.47
N HIS A 74 15.79 -9.51 -7.96
CA HIS A 74 14.99 -10.61 -8.51
C HIS A 74 15.14 -10.82 -10.02
N GLY A 75 16.36 -10.56 -10.58
CA GLY A 75 16.64 -10.74 -12.00
C GLY A 75 16.05 -9.67 -12.92
N ARG A 76 15.63 -8.54 -12.41
CA ARG A 76 15.07 -7.42 -13.17
C ARG A 76 15.65 -6.08 -12.74
N TYR A 77 15.59 -5.11 -13.66
CA TYR A 77 15.75 -3.69 -13.39
C TYR A 77 14.37 -3.06 -13.27
N GLU A 78 14.19 -2.20 -12.31
CA GLU A 78 12.94 -1.47 -12.12
C GLU A 78 13.24 0.01 -11.90
N TYR A 79 12.83 0.83 -12.87
CA TYR A 79 12.88 2.28 -12.78
C TYR A 79 11.47 2.79 -12.49
N ARG A 80 11.33 3.64 -11.49
CA ARG A 80 10.08 4.31 -11.13
C ARG A 80 10.26 5.80 -11.21
N ARG A 81 9.28 6.46 -11.83
CA ARG A 81 9.17 7.92 -11.83
C ARG A 81 7.77 8.28 -11.32
N LEU A 82 7.70 9.06 -10.25
CA LEU A 82 6.45 9.62 -9.77
C LEU A 82 6.44 11.11 -10.04
N THR A 83 5.47 11.57 -10.81
CA THR A 83 5.22 12.99 -11.10
C THR A 83 3.95 13.42 -10.36
N THR A 84 3.99 14.55 -9.68
CA THR A 84 2.84 15.15 -8.99
C THR A 84 2.42 16.45 -9.67
N SER A 85 1.17 16.84 -9.50
CA SER A 85 0.67 18.16 -9.90
C SER A 85 -0.42 18.64 -8.95
N THR A 86 -0.52 19.96 -8.82
CA THR A 86 -1.61 20.64 -8.09
C THR A 86 -2.68 21.20 -9.03
N ALA A 87 -2.56 21.03 -10.35
CA ALA A 87 -3.43 21.68 -11.35
C ALA A 87 -4.91 21.31 -11.23
N LEU A 88 -5.26 20.14 -10.65
CA LEU A 88 -6.64 19.75 -10.43
C LEU A 88 -7.23 20.23 -9.09
N VAL A 89 -6.43 20.93 -8.27
CA VAL A 89 -6.94 21.52 -7.01
C VAL A 89 -7.86 22.69 -7.32
N GLY A 90 -9.11 22.59 -6.83
CA GLY A 90 -10.15 23.58 -7.15
C GLY A 90 -10.88 23.35 -8.49
N TYR A 91 -10.34 22.52 -9.39
CA TYR A 91 -11.02 22.04 -10.58
C TYR A 91 -11.86 20.79 -10.28
N SER A 92 -11.24 19.78 -9.67
CA SER A 92 -11.93 18.57 -9.23
C SER A 92 -12.60 18.80 -7.87
N ASP A 93 -13.82 18.31 -7.72
CA ASP A 93 -14.59 18.33 -6.46
C ASP A 93 -14.26 17.14 -5.54
N TRP A 94 -13.15 16.43 -5.81
CA TRP A 94 -12.71 15.30 -4.99
C TRP A 94 -12.38 15.75 -3.56
N PRO A 95 -12.92 15.07 -2.51
CA PRO A 95 -12.82 15.52 -1.12
C PRO A 95 -11.37 15.71 -0.66
N GLY A 96 -11.02 16.94 -0.30
CA GLY A 96 -9.71 17.29 0.25
C GLY A 96 -8.52 17.13 -0.68
N LEU A 97 -8.73 17.10 -2.00
CA LEU A 97 -7.67 16.99 -3.00
C LEU A 97 -6.62 18.10 -2.85
N ARG A 98 -5.35 17.72 -2.76
CA ARG A 98 -4.20 18.67 -2.73
C ARG A 98 -3.19 18.39 -3.82
N GLN A 99 -2.99 17.13 -4.20
CA GLN A 99 -2.15 16.73 -5.32
C GLN A 99 -2.75 15.54 -6.04
N VAL A 100 -2.51 15.46 -7.33
CA VAL A 100 -2.65 14.25 -8.14
C VAL A 100 -1.27 13.73 -8.50
N PHE A 101 -1.14 12.44 -8.78
CA PHE A 101 0.13 11.87 -9.21
C PHE A 101 -0.02 10.83 -10.32
N CYS A 102 1.04 10.70 -11.10
CA CYS A 102 1.27 9.61 -12.05
C CYS A 102 2.56 8.89 -11.65
N LEU A 103 2.47 7.61 -11.34
CA LEU A 103 3.60 6.71 -11.12
C LEU A 103 3.82 5.87 -12.38
N GLU A 104 4.95 6.07 -13.04
CA GLU A 104 5.41 5.25 -14.16
C GLU A 104 6.44 4.24 -13.64
N ARG A 105 6.27 2.98 -14.02
CA ARG A 105 7.19 1.89 -13.70
C ARG A 105 7.68 1.25 -14.99
N LEU A 106 8.97 1.36 -15.27
CA LEU A 106 9.63 0.62 -16.33
C LEU A 106 10.32 -0.59 -15.71
N ILE A 107 9.89 -1.77 -16.09
CA ILE A 107 10.42 -3.05 -15.65
C ILE A 107 11.14 -3.70 -16.81
N CYS A 108 12.42 -4.07 -16.65
CA CYS A 108 13.21 -4.78 -17.64
C CYS A 108 13.71 -6.11 -17.03
N VAL A 109 13.30 -7.23 -17.64
CA VAL A 109 13.73 -8.58 -17.23
C VAL A 109 15.13 -8.85 -17.79
N ARG A 110 16.13 -9.03 -16.92
CA ARG A 110 17.54 -9.18 -17.32
C ARG A 110 17.79 -10.37 -18.25
N LYS A 111 17.08 -11.49 -18.03
CA LYS A 111 17.30 -12.73 -18.77
C LYS A 111 16.73 -12.68 -20.19
N THR A 112 15.59 -12.03 -20.40
CA THR A 112 14.87 -11.99 -21.67
C THR A 112 15.01 -10.65 -22.40
N GLY A 113 15.40 -9.58 -21.70
CA GLY A 113 15.38 -8.21 -22.22
C GLY A 113 13.97 -7.64 -22.37
N GLU A 114 12.95 -8.38 -21.94
CA GLU A 114 11.56 -7.94 -22.01
C GLU A 114 11.34 -6.68 -21.17
N GLN A 115 10.68 -5.69 -21.75
CA GLN A 115 10.35 -4.43 -21.10
C GLN A 115 8.85 -4.25 -20.97
N ARG A 116 8.41 -3.77 -19.80
CA ARG A 116 7.02 -3.44 -19.53
C ARG A 116 6.94 -2.08 -18.85
N VAL A 117 6.05 -1.23 -19.36
CA VAL A 117 5.72 0.05 -18.73
C VAL A 117 4.34 -0.04 -18.10
N GLU A 118 4.25 0.34 -16.84
CA GLU A 118 2.99 0.43 -16.10
C GLU A 118 2.80 1.86 -15.64
N ARG A 119 1.56 2.37 -15.72
CA ARG A 119 1.17 3.67 -15.17
C ARG A 119 0.08 3.50 -14.13
N VAL A 120 0.29 4.13 -12.99
CA VAL A 120 -0.69 4.21 -11.90
C VAL A 120 -0.95 5.67 -11.60
N TYR A 121 -2.22 6.06 -11.66
CA TYR A 121 -2.67 7.41 -11.33
C TYR A 121 -3.25 7.43 -9.93
N GLY A 122 -3.21 8.58 -9.27
CA GLY A 122 -3.78 8.68 -7.94
C GLY A 122 -3.94 10.09 -7.42
N VAL A 123 -4.53 10.19 -6.25
CA VAL A 123 -4.88 11.41 -5.54
C VAL A 123 -4.40 11.37 -4.10
N THR A 124 -4.11 12.55 -3.53
CA THR A 124 -3.75 12.69 -2.13
C THR A 124 -4.28 13.99 -1.53
N SER A 125 -4.59 13.95 -0.23
CA SER A 125 -4.90 15.14 0.57
C SER A 125 -3.67 15.83 1.13
N LEU A 126 -2.47 15.25 0.94
CA LEU A 126 -1.22 15.87 1.34
C LEU A 126 -0.86 17.01 0.38
N SER A 127 -0.61 18.20 0.91
CA SER A 127 -0.10 19.32 0.11
C SER A 127 1.38 19.11 -0.26
N PRO A 128 1.92 19.80 -1.31
CA PRO A 128 3.34 19.72 -1.67
C PRO A 128 4.30 20.06 -0.52
N GLN A 129 3.88 20.91 0.41
CA GLN A 129 4.67 21.30 1.59
C GLN A 129 4.72 20.18 2.65
N ARG A 130 3.72 19.28 2.68
CA ARG A 130 3.64 18.16 3.62
C ARG A 130 4.18 16.85 3.06
N ALA A 131 4.13 16.69 1.75
CA ALA A 131 4.68 15.52 1.06
C ALA A 131 5.16 15.91 -0.35
N THR A 132 6.44 15.75 -0.58
CA THR A 132 7.09 15.93 -1.88
C THR A 132 6.79 14.74 -2.81
N ALA A 133 7.16 14.85 -4.09
CA ALA A 133 7.09 13.72 -5.03
C ALA A 133 7.92 12.51 -4.54
N GLU A 134 9.03 12.74 -3.84
CA GLU A 134 9.85 11.70 -3.23
C GLU A 134 9.12 10.98 -2.10
N ASP A 135 8.47 11.73 -1.21
CA ASP A 135 7.67 11.15 -0.13
C ASP A 135 6.52 10.31 -0.65
N LEU A 136 5.79 10.80 -1.67
CA LEU A 136 4.71 10.05 -2.30
C LEU A 136 5.21 8.79 -3.01
N LEU A 137 6.38 8.85 -3.67
CA LEU A 137 7.03 7.69 -4.27
C LEU A 137 7.38 6.65 -3.21
N ARG A 138 7.93 7.06 -2.07
CA ARG A 138 8.23 6.19 -0.93
C ARG A 138 6.95 5.56 -0.36
N MET A 139 5.91 6.35 -0.10
CA MET A 139 4.63 5.86 0.46
C MET A 139 3.94 4.87 -0.49
N THR A 140 3.95 5.11 -1.81
CA THR A 140 3.40 4.16 -2.79
C THR A 140 4.15 2.83 -2.77
N ARG A 141 5.48 2.84 -2.57
CA ARG A 141 6.28 1.61 -2.42
C ARG A 141 5.96 0.88 -1.12
N GLU A 142 5.80 1.60 -0.02
CA GLU A 142 5.46 1.03 1.29
C GLU A 142 4.07 0.37 1.27
N HIS A 143 3.11 0.92 0.54
CA HIS A 143 1.80 0.28 0.34
C HIS A 143 1.93 -1.13 -0.26
N TRP A 144 2.77 -1.31 -1.29
CA TRP A 144 3.05 -2.62 -1.89
C TRP A 144 3.76 -3.60 -0.94
N HIS A 145 4.43 -3.10 0.09
CA HIS A 145 4.99 -3.96 1.12
C HIS A 145 3.92 -4.66 1.96
N VAL A 146 2.72 -4.09 2.10
CA VAL A 146 1.60 -4.74 2.81
C VAL A 146 1.18 -6.00 2.06
N GLU A 147 1.03 -5.93 0.73
CA GLU A 147 0.74 -7.11 -0.09
C GLU A 147 1.84 -8.17 0.06
N ASN A 148 3.09 -7.80 -0.15
CA ASN A 148 4.21 -8.73 -0.10
C ASN A 148 4.50 -9.27 1.30
N LYS A 149 4.32 -8.48 2.36
CA LYS A 149 4.64 -8.89 3.73
C LYS A 149 3.46 -9.53 4.46
N SER A 150 2.23 -9.22 4.10
CA SER A 150 1.05 -9.74 4.80
C SER A 150 0.25 -10.72 3.95
N HIS A 151 -0.20 -10.33 2.76
CA HIS A 151 -1.01 -11.18 1.91
C HIS A 151 -0.21 -12.39 1.42
N TRP A 152 0.97 -12.18 0.83
CA TRP A 152 1.84 -13.28 0.39
C TRP A 152 2.19 -14.26 1.52
N VAL A 153 2.42 -13.74 2.73
CA VAL A 153 2.71 -14.61 3.90
C VAL A 153 1.49 -15.45 4.27
N ARG A 154 0.28 -14.89 4.21
CA ARG A 154 -0.94 -15.64 4.48
C ARG A 154 -1.18 -16.71 3.42
N ASP A 155 -1.02 -16.36 2.15
CA ASP A 155 -1.29 -17.27 1.03
C ASP A 155 -0.22 -18.36 0.92
N VAL A 156 1.05 -18.01 1.02
CA VAL A 156 2.16 -18.95 0.80
C VAL A 156 2.61 -19.67 2.08
N THR A 157 2.72 -18.95 3.22
CA THR A 157 3.23 -19.57 4.46
C THR A 157 2.13 -20.30 5.22
N PHE A 158 0.92 -19.73 5.27
CA PHE A 158 -0.22 -20.33 5.96
C PHE A 158 -1.19 -21.05 5.05
N ASP A 159 -0.94 -21.06 3.73
CA ASP A 159 -1.73 -21.77 2.70
C ASP A 159 -3.24 -21.43 2.83
N GLU A 160 -3.52 -20.12 3.04
CA GLU A 160 -4.88 -19.66 3.35
C GLU A 160 -5.87 -19.95 2.24
N ASP A 161 -5.45 -19.80 0.98
CA ASP A 161 -6.29 -20.07 -0.20
C ASP A 161 -6.73 -21.53 -0.32
N ARG A 162 -5.94 -22.48 0.20
CA ARG A 162 -6.28 -23.90 0.26
C ARG A 162 -7.14 -24.25 1.46
N SER A 163 -7.35 -23.34 2.40
CA SER A 163 -8.15 -23.63 3.59
C SER A 163 -9.58 -24.02 3.22
N GLN A 164 -9.98 -25.19 3.69
CA GLN A 164 -11.35 -25.68 3.51
C GLN A 164 -12.31 -25.19 4.61
N VAL A 165 -11.82 -24.36 5.52
CA VAL A 165 -12.62 -23.75 6.58
C VAL A 165 -13.44 -22.61 5.97
N ARG A 166 -14.72 -22.91 5.62
CA ARG A 166 -15.58 -21.99 4.84
C ARG A 166 -16.94 -21.71 5.49
N ARG A 167 -17.21 -22.19 6.72
CA ARG A 167 -18.51 -22.06 7.37
C ARG A 167 -18.56 -20.88 8.33
N GLY A 168 -19.65 -20.09 8.25
CA GLY A 168 -19.95 -18.99 9.17
C GLY A 168 -18.80 -17.98 9.24
N HIS A 169 -18.49 -17.51 10.43
CA HIS A 169 -17.40 -16.55 10.71
C HIS A 169 -16.02 -17.18 10.93
N ILE A 170 -15.90 -18.51 10.77
CA ILE A 170 -14.62 -19.19 11.01
C ILE A 170 -13.50 -18.70 10.06
N PRO A 171 -13.73 -18.42 8.76
CA PRO A 171 -12.71 -17.84 7.91
C PRO A 171 -12.16 -16.51 8.43
N GLU A 172 -13.02 -15.63 8.91
CA GLU A 172 -12.65 -14.33 9.49
C GLU A 172 -11.81 -14.51 10.78
N VAL A 173 -12.22 -15.43 11.66
CA VAL A 173 -11.48 -15.77 12.88
C VAL A 173 -10.10 -16.33 12.54
N MET A 174 -10.00 -17.23 11.56
CA MET A 174 -8.72 -17.79 11.13
C MET A 174 -7.80 -16.73 10.51
N ALA A 175 -8.35 -15.81 9.71
CA ALA A 175 -7.59 -14.67 9.19
C ALA A 175 -7.08 -13.76 10.31
N ALA A 176 -7.91 -13.47 11.31
CA ALA A 176 -7.53 -12.69 12.50
C ALA A 176 -6.41 -13.36 13.29
N LEU A 177 -6.51 -14.68 13.53
CA LEU A 177 -5.48 -15.46 14.23
C LEU A 177 -4.14 -15.45 13.49
N ARG A 178 -4.16 -15.64 12.16
CA ARG A 178 -2.94 -15.56 11.33
C ARG A 178 -2.31 -14.17 11.39
N ASN A 179 -3.11 -13.12 11.26
CA ASN A 179 -2.63 -11.74 11.36
C ASN A 179 -2.03 -11.45 12.74
N THR A 180 -2.66 -11.93 13.83
CA THR A 180 -2.15 -11.77 15.19
C THR A 180 -0.82 -12.50 15.35
N ALA A 181 -0.72 -13.75 14.87
CA ALA A 181 0.54 -14.51 14.91
C ALA A 181 1.67 -13.79 14.15
N ILE A 182 1.40 -13.29 12.93
CA ILE A 182 2.37 -12.50 12.15
C ILE A 182 2.79 -11.24 12.94
N GLY A 183 1.82 -10.54 13.53
CA GLY A 183 2.06 -9.33 14.32
C GLY A 183 2.95 -9.58 15.53
N LEU A 184 2.67 -10.64 16.30
CA LEU A 184 3.46 -11.04 17.47
C LEU A 184 4.88 -11.44 17.10
N MET A 185 5.07 -12.25 16.04
CA MET A 185 6.40 -12.61 15.54
C MET A 185 7.22 -11.37 15.17
N ARG A 186 6.61 -10.40 14.48
CA ARG A 186 7.29 -9.16 14.08
C ARG A 186 7.61 -8.26 15.27
N ALA A 187 6.66 -8.11 16.20
CA ALA A 187 6.87 -7.32 17.42
C ALA A 187 8.03 -7.88 18.27
N ALA A 188 8.20 -9.20 18.26
CA ALA A 188 9.33 -9.88 18.91
C ALA A 188 10.63 -9.88 18.08
N GLY A 189 10.68 -9.20 16.93
CA GLY A 189 11.89 -9.05 16.11
C GLY A 189 12.20 -10.20 15.17
N TYR A 190 11.33 -11.20 15.06
CA TYR A 190 11.54 -12.31 14.12
C TYR A 190 11.43 -11.84 12.67
N GLN A 191 12.45 -12.15 11.85
CA GLN A 191 12.49 -11.87 10.42
C GLN A 191 12.10 -13.14 9.64
N GLY A 192 11.08 -13.04 8.75
CA GLY A 192 10.67 -14.15 7.90
C GLY A 192 9.76 -15.18 8.58
N THR A 193 8.44 -14.99 8.43
CA THR A 193 7.38 -15.79 9.09
C THR A 193 7.54 -17.31 8.85
N ALA A 194 7.85 -17.74 7.62
CA ALA A 194 8.04 -19.16 7.30
C ALA A 194 9.21 -19.81 8.10
N ALA A 195 10.33 -19.09 8.26
CA ALA A 195 11.46 -19.56 9.05
C ALA A 195 11.09 -19.62 10.54
N THR A 196 10.35 -18.62 11.03
CA THR A 196 9.88 -18.57 12.42
C THR A 196 8.87 -19.68 12.71
N CYS A 197 7.96 -20.00 11.80
CA CYS A 197 7.05 -21.14 11.94
C CYS A 197 7.82 -22.46 12.06
N ARG A 198 8.87 -22.67 11.24
CA ARG A 198 9.73 -23.86 11.35
C ARG A 198 10.49 -23.90 12.68
N LEU A 199 11.00 -22.75 13.14
CA LEU A 199 11.65 -22.64 14.44
C LEU A 199 10.70 -23.03 15.57
N PHE A 200 9.49 -22.50 15.57
CA PHE A 200 8.47 -22.79 16.59
C PHE A 200 7.98 -24.25 16.55
N ALA A 201 7.90 -24.84 15.36
CA ALA A 201 7.63 -26.27 15.23
C ALA A 201 8.72 -27.15 15.84
N ALA A 202 9.99 -26.74 15.67
CA ALA A 202 11.14 -27.45 16.26
C ALA A 202 11.33 -27.13 17.77
N GLN A 203 10.90 -25.95 18.22
CA GLN A 203 11.10 -25.44 19.57
C GLN A 203 9.80 -24.79 20.10
N PRO A 204 8.77 -25.60 20.46
CA PRO A 204 7.46 -25.08 20.86
C PRO A 204 7.47 -24.15 22.08
N HIS A 205 8.42 -24.35 23.01
CA HIS A 205 8.60 -23.49 24.17
C HIS A 205 8.81 -22.02 23.81
N LYS A 206 9.49 -21.72 22.68
CA LYS A 206 9.68 -20.35 22.19
C LYS A 206 8.37 -19.71 21.75
N ALA A 207 7.48 -20.47 21.13
CA ALA A 207 6.15 -19.98 20.77
C ALA A 207 5.31 -19.71 22.03
N LEU A 208 5.39 -20.60 23.03
CA LEU A 208 4.69 -20.43 24.31
C LEU A 208 5.23 -19.22 25.09
N ALA A 209 6.56 -19.00 25.08
CA ALA A 209 7.17 -17.81 25.67
C ALA A 209 6.68 -16.52 24.99
N LEU A 210 6.57 -16.51 23.66
CA LEU A 210 6.03 -15.38 22.90
C LEU A 210 4.57 -15.05 23.27
N LEU A 211 3.78 -16.06 23.62
CA LEU A 211 2.41 -15.90 24.08
C LEU A 211 2.31 -15.59 25.57
N GLY A 212 3.42 -15.48 26.31
CA GLY A 212 3.45 -15.29 27.75
C GLY A 212 2.99 -16.53 28.55
N ALA A 213 2.87 -17.68 27.90
CA ALA A 213 2.45 -18.94 28.50
C ALA A 213 3.60 -19.81 29.02
N TYR A 214 4.83 -19.34 28.85
CA TYR A 214 6.06 -20.05 29.30
C TYR A 214 7.12 -19.02 29.71
N ALA A 215 7.70 -19.19 30.91
CA ALA A 215 8.85 -18.44 31.37
C ALA A 215 10.12 -19.20 30.98
N GLU A 216 11.04 -18.57 30.23
CA GLU A 216 12.39 -19.09 30.08
C GLU A 216 13.11 -18.91 31.42
N ASN A 217 13.45 -20.01 32.07
CA ASN A 217 14.31 -20.01 33.27
C ASN A 217 15.75 -19.76 32.87
#